data_64ec7aa0b3884dd65a8af37357d83dd8
#
_entry.id   64ec7aa0b3884dd65a8af37357d83dd8
#
_cell.length_a   1.000
_cell.length_b   1.000
_cell.length_c   1.000
_cell.angle_alpha   90.00
_cell.angle_beta   90.00
_cell.angle_gamma   90.00
#
_symmetry.space_group_name_H-M   'P 1'
#
loop_
_entity.id
_entity.type
_entity.pdbx_description
1 polymer ?
#
loop_
_entity_poly.entity_id
_entity_poly.type
_entity_poly.pdbx_seq_one_letter_code
_entity_poly.pdbx_strand_id
1 'polypeptide(L)'
;MRKLYLILLLPVFWLTSCNSFLDVSADNELLQKEIFGDYKGVRMAVNGVYRTLSSTSLYGQNLTWGFASAIGHNYQSSSQYYLPYGLYEAASFDWENASAQSLTESIWSKGYNVIASCNDIIQQVIAKDTSFFGQGKMEKD
;
A
#
# COMPACT_ATOMS: atom_id res chain seq x y z
N MET A 1 8.66 7.79 63.21
CA MET A 1 9.09 8.27 61.88
C MET A 1 9.55 7.11 60.95
N ARG A 2 10.37 6.14 61.41
CA ARG A 2 10.81 4.98 60.58
C ARG A 2 9.68 4.11 59.99
N LYS A 3 8.55 3.95 60.66
CA LYS A 3 7.40 3.17 60.18
C LYS A 3 6.59 3.89 59.08
N LEU A 4 6.67 5.22 59.03
CA LEU A 4 5.97 6.00 58.00
C LEU A 4 6.63 5.88 56.62
N TYR A 5 7.96 5.77 56.58
CA TYR A 5 8.70 5.54 55.30
C TYR A 5 8.47 4.15 54.69
N LEU A 6 8.23 3.13 55.53
CA LEU A 6 7.89 1.78 55.08
C LEU A 6 6.52 1.73 54.42
N ILE A 7 5.55 2.50 54.87
CA ILE A 7 4.21 2.58 54.26
C ILE A 7 4.24 3.38 52.96
N LEU A 8 5.13 4.36 52.84
CA LEU A 8 5.29 5.16 51.61
C LEU A 8 6.06 4.43 50.48
N LEU A 9 6.91 3.46 50.84
CA LEU A 9 7.69 2.64 49.87
C LEU A 9 6.89 1.49 49.26
N LEU A 10 5.79 1.05 49.89
CA LEU A 10 4.99 -0.07 49.44
C LEU A 10 4.31 0.14 48.06
N PRO A 11 3.73 1.32 47.74
CA PRO A 11 3.09 1.54 46.45
C PRO A 11 4.07 1.68 45.27
N VAL A 12 5.35 1.99 45.51
CA VAL A 12 6.35 2.12 44.42
C VAL A 12 6.67 0.76 43.78
N PHE A 13 6.56 -0.34 44.51
CA PHE A 13 6.79 -1.71 44.01
C PHE A 13 5.66 -2.22 43.11
N TRP A 14 4.47 -1.60 43.13
CA TRP A 14 3.34 -2.00 42.28
C TRP A 14 3.32 -1.34 40.91
N LEU A 15 4.23 -0.39 40.66
CA LEU A 15 4.30 0.35 39.38
C LEU A 15 5.20 -0.30 38.33
N THR A 16 5.85 -1.42 38.61
CA THR A 16 6.80 -2.08 37.69
C THR A 16 6.19 -3.20 36.85
N SER A 17 4.86 -3.38 36.87
CA SER A 17 4.22 -4.59 36.30
C SER A 17 3.53 -4.43 34.94
N CYS A 18 3.94 -3.51 34.09
CA CYS A 18 3.25 -3.32 32.80
C CYS A 18 4.15 -3.35 31.56
N ASN A 19 5.31 -4.01 31.57
CA ASN A 19 6.12 -4.08 30.35
C ASN A 19 5.52 -5.02 29.27
N SER A 20 4.84 -6.11 29.66
CA SER A 20 4.26 -7.03 28.69
C SER A 20 2.89 -6.59 28.12
N PHE A 21 2.22 -5.62 28.80
CA PHE A 21 0.93 -5.10 28.30
C PHE A 21 1.10 -4.10 27.16
N LEU A 22 2.27 -3.47 27.05
CA LEU A 22 2.61 -2.52 25.96
C LEU A 22 3.29 -3.19 24.78
N ASP A 23 3.60 -4.47 24.88
CA ASP A 23 4.18 -5.26 23.79
C ASP A 23 3.07 -5.83 22.89
N VAL A 24 2.19 -4.94 22.44
CA VAL A 24 1.22 -5.24 21.39
C VAL A 24 2.01 -5.20 20.07
N SER A 25 2.46 -6.36 19.61
CA SER A 25 2.87 -6.51 18.20
C SER A 25 1.72 -5.99 17.37
N ALA A 26 1.95 -4.94 16.59
CA ALA A 26 0.92 -4.43 15.68
C ALA A 26 0.47 -5.61 14.80
N ASP A 27 -0.83 -5.86 14.72
CA ASP A 27 -1.40 -6.97 13.92
C ASP A 27 -0.80 -7.02 12.51
N ASN A 28 -0.38 -5.86 12.00
CA ASN A 28 0.30 -5.72 10.71
C ASN A 28 1.68 -6.38 10.67
N GLU A 29 2.47 -6.36 11.75
CA GLU A 29 3.81 -6.98 11.77
C GLU A 29 3.71 -8.51 11.80
N LEU A 30 2.74 -9.06 12.53
CA LEU A 30 2.48 -10.49 12.55
C LEU A 30 2.01 -10.98 11.18
N LEU A 31 1.11 -10.23 10.56
CA LEU A 31 0.59 -10.52 9.22
C LEU A 31 1.71 -10.43 8.17
N GLN A 32 2.56 -9.42 8.23
CA GLN A 32 3.73 -9.30 7.35
C GLN A 32 4.69 -10.47 7.52
N LYS A 33 5.04 -10.84 8.75
CA LYS A 33 5.93 -11.97 9.03
C LYS A 33 5.36 -13.29 8.50
N GLU A 34 4.06 -13.49 8.58
CA GLU A 34 3.38 -14.66 8.06
C GLU A 34 3.38 -14.67 6.51
N ILE A 35 2.98 -13.56 5.88
CA ILE A 35 2.95 -13.43 4.40
C ILE A 35 4.33 -13.63 3.79
N PHE A 36 5.36 -12.99 4.35
CA PHE A 36 6.73 -13.08 3.83
C PHE A 36 7.54 -14.24 4.43
N GLY A 37 6.89 -15.15 5.16
CA GLY A 37 7.49 -16.34 5.75
C GLY A 37 7.86 -17.41 4.73
N ASP A 38 7.13 -17.47 3.62
CA ASP A 38 7.35 -18.45 2.56
C ASP A 38 7.36 -17.79 1.16
N TYR A 39 7.85 -18.53 0.15
CA TYR A 39 7.90 -18.07 -1.24
C TYR A 39 6.51 -17.80 -1.82
N LYS A 40 5.51 -18.58 -1.43
CA LYS A 40 4.14 -18.44 -1.92
C LYS A 40 3.53 -17.11 -1.47
N GLY A 41 3.76 -16.69 -0.23
CA GLY A 41 3.32 -15.40 0.28
C GLY A 41 3.97 -14.23 -0.47
N VAL A 42 5.28 -14.29 -0.73
CA VAL A 42 5.97 -13.28 -1.57
C VAL A 42 5.33 -13.21 -2.96
N ARG A 43 5.09 -14.35 -3.60
CA ARG A 43 4.44 -14.40 -4.91
C ARG A 43 3.03 -13.82 -4.89
N MET A 44 2.27 -14.07 -3.82
CA MET A 44 0.93 -13.48 -3.64
C MET A 44 1.00 -11.96 -3.49
N ALA A 45 1.98 -11.44 -2.74
CA ALA A 45 2.20 -10.01 -2.59
C ALA A 45 2.55 -9.35 -3.93
N VAL A 46 3.44 -9.93 -4.72
CA VAL A 46 3.78 -9.46 -6.08
C VAL A 46 2.54 -9.47 -7.00
N ASN A 47 1.74 -10.54 -6.96
CA ASN A 47 0.50 -10.61 -7.73
C ASN A 47 -0.50 -9.52 -7.29
N GLY A 48 -0.53 -9.16 -6.00
CA GLY A 48 -1.30 -8.04 -5.46
C GLY A 48 -0.90 -6.70 -6.08
N VAL A 49 0.41 -6.47 -6.26
CA VAL A 49 0.94 -5.28 -6.95
C VAL A 49 0.45 -5.23 -8.40
N TYR A 50 0.58 -6.32 -9.14
CA TYR A 50 0.09 -6.38 -10.53
C TYR A 50 -1.43 -6.16 -10.62
N ARG A 51 -2.18 -6.69 -9.67
CA ARG A 51 -3.63 -6.46 -9.58
C ARG A 51 -3.95 -4.98 -9.34
N THR A 52 -3.18 -4.29 -8.51
CA THR A 52 -3.35 -2.85 -8.27
C THR A 52 -2.98 -2.05 -9.51
N LEU A 53 -1.89 -2.40 -10.20
CA LEU A 53 -1.49 -1.80 -11.47
C LEU A 53 -2.56 -1.95 -12.55
N SER A 54 -3.28 -3.06 -12.60
CA SER A 54 -4.34 -3.30 -13.57
C SER A 54 -5.68 -2.62 -13.20
N SER A 55 -5.72 -1.82 -12.14
CA SER A 55 -6.92 -1.05 -11.78
C SER A 55 -7.23 0.04 -12.83
N THR A 56 -8.49 0.47 -12.88
CA THR A 56 -8.96 1.55 -13.78
C THR A 56 -8.22 2.86 -13.55
N SER A 57 -7.81 3.15 -12.29
CA SER A 57 -7.03 4.34 -11.97
C SER A 57 -5.62 4.33 -12.59
N LEU A 58 -5.07 3.17 -12.93
CA LEU A 58 -3.73 3.03 -13.48
C LEU A 58 -3.78 2.43 -14.90
N TYR A 59 -3.06 1.33 -15.13
CA TYR A 59 -2.90 0.73 -16.47
C TYR A 59 -4.17 0.03 -17.00
N GLY A 60 -5.15 -0.26 -16.14
CA GLY A 60 -6.43 -0.80 -16.60
C GLY A 60 -7.23 0.18 -17.46
N GLN A 61 -7.01 1.49 -17.28
CA GLN A 61 -7.67 2.53 -18.07
C GLN A 61 -6.85 3.82 -18.18
N ASN A 62 -6.61 4.52 -17.05
CA ASN A 62 -6.20 5.92 -17.08
C ASN A 62 -4.81 6.15 -17.68
N LEU A 63 -3.83 5.28 -17.38
CA LEU A 63 -2.48 5.39 -17.92
C LEU A 63 -2.32 4.78 -19.31
N THR A 64 -3.39 4.27 -19.91
CA THR A 64 -3.41 3.70 -21.26
C THR A 64 -4.34 4.48 -22.17
N TRP A 65 -5.60 4.09 -22.24
CA TRP A 65 -6.59 4.67 -23.14
C TRP A 65 -7.50 5.71 -22.47
N GLY A 66 -7.44 5.93 -21.16
CA GLY A 66 -8.20 6.93 -20.43
C GLY A 66 -7.50 8.29 -20.39
N PHE A 67 -7.01 8.68 -19.21
CA PHE A 67 -6.39 9.98 -18.93
C PHE A 67 -5.21 10.29 -19.88
N ALA A 68 -4.29 9.35 -20.06
CA ALA A 68 -3.13 9.54 -20.93
C ALA A 68 -3.55 9.85 -22.39
N SER A 69 -4.57 9.14 -22.89
CA SER A 69 -5.10 9.38 -24.23
C SER A 69 -5.90 10.68 -24.32
N ALA A 70 -6.59 11.09 -23.24
CA ALA A 70 -7.35 12.34 -23.21
C ALA A 70 -6.41 13.55 -23.28
N ILE A 71 -5.37 13.62 -22.46
CA ILE A 71 -4.38 14.70 -22.51
C ILE A 71 -3.53 14.68 -23.80
N GLY A 72 -3.34 13.49 -24.38
CA GLY A 72 -2.68 13.32 -25.70
C GLY A 72 -3.58 13.68 -26.90
N HIS A 73 -4.82 14.10 -26.66
CA HIS A 73 -5.80 14.42 -27.71
C HIS A 73 -6.02 13.28 -28.71
N ASN A 74 -5.90 12.02 -28.24
CA ASN A 74 -6.15 10.83 -29.08
C ASN A 74 -7.64 10.58 -29.31
N TYR A 75 -8.52 11.30 -28.59
CA TYR A 75 -9.96 11.25 -28.78
C TYR A 75 -10.44 12.47 -29.54
N GLN A 76 -11.28 12.26 -30.54
CA GLN A 76 -12.05 13.33 -31.13
C GLN A 76 -13.27 13.62 -30.25
N SER A 77 -13.09 14.46 -29.23
CA SER A 77 -14.17 14.87 -28.35
C SER A 77 -14.81 16.14 -28.86
N SER A 78 -16.01 16.01 -29.39
CA SER A 78 -16.85 17.18 -29.75
C SER A 78 -17.81 17.57 -28.61
N SER A 79 -17.89 16.79 -27.52
CA SER A 79 -18.87 17.03 -26.48
C SER A 79 -18.47 16.35 -25.16
N GLN A 80 -18.67 17.09 -24.06
CA GLN A 80 -18.54 16.66 -22.67
C GLN A 80 -19.34 15.38 -22.36
N TYR A 81 -20.42 15.10 -23.11
CA TYR A 81 -21.31 13.97 -22.88
C TYR A 81 -20.72 12.59 -23.25
N TYR A 82 -19.63 12.55 -23.99
CA TYR A 82 -19.05 11.28 -24.48
C TYR A 82 -17.82 10.81 -23.69
N LEU A 83 -17.24 11.65 -22.83
CA LEU A 83 -16.10 11.28 -22.00
C LEU A 83 -16.54 11.08 -20.55
N PRO A 84 -16.02 10.03 -19.89
CA PRO A 84 -16.22 9.85 -18.46
C PRO A 84 -15.74 11.04 -17.63
N TYR A 85 -16.28 11.17 -16.44
CA TYR A 85 -15.97 12.23 -15.48
C TYR A 85 -14.46 12.55 -15.40
N GLY A 86 -14.14 13.81 -15.54
CA GLY A 86 -12.78 14.34 -15.42
C GLY A 86 -11.90 14.17 -16.66
N LEU A 87 -12.27 13.32 -17.63
CA LEU A 87 -11.49 13.13 -18.86
C LEU A 87 -11.66 14.26 -19.84
N TYR A 88 -12.85 14.86 -19.94
CA TYR A 88 -13.11 16.02 -20.80
C TYR A 88 -12.35 17.25 -20.29
N GLU A 89 -12.42 17.49 -18.99
CA GLU A 89 -11.74 18.59 -18.32
C GLU A 89 -10.21 18.43 -18.43
N ALA A 90 -9.70 17.20 -18.25
CA ALA A 90 -8.28 16.89 -18.45
C ALA A 90 -7.85 17.12 -19.90
N ALA A 91 -8.65 16.69 -20.88
CA ALA A 91 -8.40 16.94 -22.31
C ALA A 91 -8.44 18.42 -22.66
N SER A 92 -9.22 19.21 -21.94
CA SER A 92 -9.31 20.67 -22.10
C SER A 92 -8.26 21.42 -21.26
N PHE A 93 -7.41 20.70 -20.53
CA PHE A 93 -6.43 21.25 -19.59
C PHE A 93 -7.04 22.14 -18.49
N ASP A 94 -8.31 21.91 -18.15
CA ASP A 94 -9.01 22.58 -17.05
C ASP A 94 -8.68 21.92 -15.72
N TRP A 95 -7.50 22.23 -15.18
CA TRP A 95 -6.98 21.65 -13.92
C TRP A 95 -7.62 22.27 -12.67
N GLU A 96 -8.38 23.33 -12.78
CA GLU A 96 -9.11 23.91 -11.65
C GLU A 96 -10.43 23.17 -11.41
N ASN A 97 -10.88 22.39 -12.36
CA ASN A 97 -12.11 21.61 -12.24
C ASN A 97 -11.95 20.45 -11.26
N ALA A 98 -12.89 20.32 -10.33
CA ALA A 98 -12.86 19.29 -9.29
C ALA A 98 -12.82 17.86 -9.84
N SER A 99 -13.43 17.60 -11.00
CA SER A 99 -13.43 16.26 -11.63
C SER A 99 -12.05 15.90 -12.18
N ALA A 100 -11.33 16.85 -12.81
CA ALA A 100 -9.97 16.65 -13.27
C ALA A 100 -9.00 16.45 -12.09
N GLN A 101 -9.18 17.22 -11.01
CA GLN A 101 -8.39 17.07 -9.80
C GLN A 101 -8.60 15.69 -9.14
N SER A 102 -9.86 15.28 -8.97
CA SER A 102 -10.19 13.97 -8.39
C SER A 102 -9.62 12.81 -9.22
N LEU A 103 -9.69 12.91 -10.56
CA LEU A 103 -9.10 11.92 -11.45
C LEU A 103 -7.59 11.83 -11.29
N THR A 104 -6.91 12.98 -11.28
CA THR A 104 -5.45 13.07 -11.11
C THR A 104 -5.02 12.56 -9.74
N GLU A 105 -5.74 12.91 -8.67
CA GLU A 105 -5.50 12.43 -7.31
C GLU A 105 -5.66 10.91 -7.21
N SER A 106 -6.66 10.36 -7.88
CA SER A 106 -6.88 8.90 -7.93
C SER A 106 -5.69 8.17 -8.58
N ILE A 107 -5.18 8.69 -9.70
CA ILE A 107 -4.00 8.14 -10.39
C ILE A 107 -2.78 8.23 -9.48
N TRP A 108 -2.53 9.41 -8.89
CA TRP A 108 -1.40 9.69 -8.02
C TRP A 108 -1.41 8.79 -6.78
N SER A 109 -2.52 8.77 -6.05
CA SER A 109 -2.66 7.96 -4.83
C SER A 109 -2.46 6.47 -5.11
N LYS A 110 -3.06 5.93 -6.17
CA LYS A 110 -2.88 4.52 -6.56
C LYS A 110 -1.45 4.22 -7.00
N GLY A 111 -0.81 5.14 -7.73
CA GLY A 111 0.59 5.00 -8.14
C GLY A 111 1.53 4.92 -6.92
N TYR A 112 1.38 5.81 -5.96
CA TYR A 112 2.18 5.78 -4.74
C TYR A 112 1.89 4.58 -3.85
N ASN A 113 0.65 4.09 -3.81
CA ASN A 113 0.33 2.83 -3.13
C ASN A 113 1.07 1.63 -3.75
N VAL A 114 1.20 1.59 -5.06
CA VAL A 114 2.00 0.57 -5.76
C VAL A 114 3.47 0.68 -5.38
N ILE A 115 4.03 1.91 -5.40
CA ILE A 115 5.44 2.15 -5.01
C ILE A 115 5.68 1.71 -3.57
N ALA A 116 4.79 2.07 -2.64
CA ALA A 116 4.89 1.65 -1.24
C ALA A 116 4.86 0.13 -1.10
N SER A 117 3.94 -0.55 -1.78
CA SER A 117 3.87 -2.01 -1.78
C SER A 117 5.11 -2.68 -2.38
N CYS A 118 5.67 -2.13 -3.45
CA CYS A 118 6.92 -2.61 -4.02
C CYS A 118 8.09 -2.45 -3.04
N ASN A 119 8.20 -1.30 -2.38
CA ASN A 119 9.26 -1.04 -1.41
C ASN A 119 9.15 -1.98 -0.21
N ASP A 120 7.94 -2.23 0.28
CA ASP A 120 7.71 -3.19 1.38
C ASP A 120 8.15 -4.60 0.97
N ILE A 121 7.73 -5.09 -0.20
CA ILE A 121 8.18 -6.39 -0.73
C ILE A 121 9.70 -6.45 -0.84
N ILE A 122 10.33 -5.42 -1.39
CA ILE A 122 11.80 -5.37 -1.54
C ILE A 122 12.48 -5.46 -0.18
N GLN A 123 12.04 -4.70 0.82
CA GLN A 123 12.59 -4.73 2.16
C GLN A 123 12.48 -6.12 2.80
N GLN A 124 11.34 -6.78 2.62
CA GLN A 124 11.11 -8.11 3.17
C GLN A 124 11.91 -9.21 2.47
N VAL A 125 12.23 -9.03 1.20
CA VAL A 125 12.86 -10.06 0.36
C VAL A 125 14.38 -9.91 0.31
N ILE A 126 14.94 -8.69 0.44
CA ILE A 126 16.37 -8.43 0.32
C ILE A 126 17.23 -9.20 1.32
N ALA A 127 16.66 -9.53 2.49
CA ALA A 127 17.35 -10.28 3.54
C ALA A 127 17.18 -11.81 3.42
N LYS A 128 16.46 -12.30 2.40
CA LYS A 128 16.20 -13.73 2.21
C LYS A 128 17.34 -14.41 1.46
N ASP A 129 17.67 -15.62 1.89
CA ASP A 129 18.66 -16.47 1.22
C ASP A 129 18.13 -17.00 -0.13
N THR A 130 19.04 -17.37 -1.02
CA THR A 130 18.73 -18.00 -2.32
C THR A 130 17.95 -19.31 -2.19
N SER A 131 18.16 -20.07 -1.11
CA SER A 131 17.38 -21.27 -0.79
C SER A 131 15.89 -21.00 -0.61
N PHE A 132 15.54 -19.82 -0.11
CA PHE A 132 14.15 -19.38 0.03
C PHE A 132 13.40 -19.36 -1.31
N PHE A 133 14.07 -18.93 -2.37
CA PHE A 133 13.50 -18.87 -3.72
C PHE A 133 13.49 -20.24 -4.44
N GLY A 134 14.28 -21.20 -3.95
CA GLY A 134 14.29 -22.56 -4.46
C GLY A 134 13.03 -23.38 -4.09
N GLN A 135 12.33 -22.99 -3.03
CA GLN A 135 11.13 -23.68 -2.55
C GLN A 135 10.00 -23.72 -3.60
N GLY A 136 9.90 -22.70 -4.47
CA GLY A 136 8.89 -22.66 -5.54
C GLY A 136 9.14 -23.59 -6.72
N LYS A 137 10.32 -24.26 -6.79
CA LYS A 137 10.61 -25.28 -7.81
C LYS A 137 10.19 -26.68 -7.39
N MET A 138 10.13 -26.96 -6.09
CA MET A 138 9.79 -28.28 -5.55
C MET A 138 8.27 -28.56 -5.53
N GLU A 139 7.43 -27.54 -5.74
CA GLU A 139 5.96 -27.70 -5.74
C GLU A 139 5.39 -28.04 -7.13
N LYS A 140 6.25 -28.25 -8.15
CA LYS A 140 5.84 -28.54 -9.54
C LYS A 140 6.09 -29.98 -10.00
N ASP A 141 6.64 -30.82 -9.12
CA ASP A 141 6.82 -32.25 -9.31
C ASP A 141 5.86 -33.03 -8.39
#